data_74fbefdc4abd76a76d35a358723b29e1
#
_entry.id   74fbefdc4abd76a76d35a358723b29e1
#
_cell.length_a   1.000
_cell.length_b   1.000
_cell.length_c   1.000
_cell.angle_alpha   90.00
_cell.angle_beta   90.00
_cell.angle_gamma   90.00
#
_symmetry.space_group_name_H-M   'P 1'
#
loop_
_entity.id
_entity.type
_entity.pdbx_description
1 polymer ?
#
loop_
_entity_poly.entity_id
_entity_poly.type
_entity_poly.pdbx_seq_one_letter_code
_entity_poly.pdbx_strand_id
1 'polypeptide(L)'
;MDVELRQLRCLVAIVDEGSFTDAAIALGVSQAAVSRTLASLERALGVRLLLRTSREVTPTGTGLRVVAHARRVLGEVDGLLREAASGHQRLRIGYAWSAVGRHTLAFQRRWAQTAPETELQLIRVNSATAGLAEGVCDLAVVRRPLDDRRFDSAIVGLERRLCALAADDPLARRRSVRLADLSGRTLLVDRRTGTTTAELWPSGSRPVTEESHDIDDWLIMISTGRRVGITAESTAHQYPRPGVVYRPVRDAEPIAVRLAWWRDDPHPAAPAVIELLTALYRLG
;
A
#
# COMPACT_ATOMS: atom_id res chain seq x y z
N MET A 1 -2.67 25.32 -20.71
CA MET A 1 -2.03 24.22 -21.49
C MET A 1 -2.95 23.02 -21.34
N ASP A 2 -3.53 22.55 -22.44
CA ASP A 2 -4.52 21.48 -22.40
C ASP A 2 -4.07 20.38 -23.37
N VAL A 3 -3.79 19.20 -22.80
CA VAL A 3 -3.31 18.03 -23.52
C VAL A 3 -4.36 16.93 -23.39
N GLU A 4 -4.81 16.40 -24.52
CA GLU A 4 -5.85 15.39 -24.58
C GLU A 4 -5.27 13.98 -24.78
N LEU A 5 -5.96 12.95 -24.24
CA LEU A 5 -5.53 11.54 -24.39
C LEU A 5 -5.44 11.12 -25.87
N ARG A 6 -6.32 11.63 -26.73
CA ARG A 6 -6.25 11.35 -28.18
C ARG A 6 -4.94 11.83 -28.82
N GLN A 7 -4.38 12.94 -28.31
CA GLN A 7 -3.10 13.47 -28.80
C GLN A 7 -1.93 12.57 -28.38
N LEU A 8 -1.98 12.04 -27.14
CA LEU A 8 -0.98 11.09 -26.66
C LEU A 8 -1.05 9.78 -27.43
N ARG A 9 -2.26 9.24 -27.68
CA ARG A 9 -2.45 8.05 -28.52
C ARG A 9 -1.89 8.25 -29.93
N CYS A 10 -2.15 9.42 -30.52
CA CYS A 10 -1.64 9.78 -31.85
C CYS A 10 -0.11 9.80 -31.88
N LEU A 11 0.53 10.45 -30.92
CA LEU A 11 2.00 10.49 -30.82
C LEU A 11 2.60 9.08 -30.68
N VAL A 12 2.05 8.25 -29.77
CA VAL A 12 2.53 6.89 -29.55
C VAL A 12 2.37 6.05 -30.81
N ALA A 13 1.20 6.09 -31.46
CA ALA A 13 0.96 5.36 -32.70
C ALA A 13 1.93 5.75 -33.84
N ILE A 14 2.22 7.04 -34.00
CA ILE A 14 3.19 7.47 -35.03
C ILE A 14 4.58 6.90 -34.79
N VAL A 15 4.99 6.82 -33.52
CA VAL A 15 6.31 6.30 -33.15
C VAL A 15 6.37 4.78 -33.27
N ASP A 16 5.30 4.08 -32.89
CA ASP A 16 5.24 2.61 -32.94
C ASP A 16 5.14 2.08 -34.37
N GLU A 17 4.36 2.75 -35.21
CA GLU A 17 4.16 2.37 -36.61
C GLU A 17 5.24 2.93 -37.55
N GLY A 18 6.02 3.91 -37.09
CA GLY A 18 7.10 4.54 -37.85
C GLY A 18 6.65 5.48 -39.00
N SER A 19 5.34 5.59 -39.26
CA SER A 19 4.80 6.46 -40.27
C SER A 19 3.45 7.08 -39.91
N PHE A 20 3.15 8.26 -40.50
CA PHE A 20 1.83 8.90 -40.33
C PHE A 20 0.69 8.12 -41.01
N THR A 21 1.01 7.40 -42.09
CA THR A 21 0.02 6.63 -42.83
C THR A 21 -0.39 5.38 -42.06
N ASP A 22 0.59 4.63 -41.53
CA ASP A 22 0.32 3.41 -40.78
C ASP A 22 -0.32 3.74 -39.43
N ALA A 23 0.12 4.82 -38.73
CA ALA A 23 -0.55 5.33 -37.56
C ALA A 23 -2.02 5.72 -37.81
N ALA A 24 -2.33 6.29 -38.97
CA ALA A 24 -3.70 6.63 -39.36
C ALA A 24 -4.56 5.36 -39.53
N ILE A 25 -4.00 4.31 -40.13
CA ILE A 25 -4.64 3.00 -40.30
C ILE A 25 -4.88 2.39 -38.90
N ALA A 26 -3.87 2.34 -38.04
CA ALA A 26 -3.96 1.80 -36.71
C ALA A 26 -5.00 2.51 -35.83
N LEU A 27 -5.15 3.83 -35.99
CA LEU A 27 -6.11 4.66 -35.26
C LEU A 27 -7.50 4.76 -35.91
N GLY A 28 -7.70 4.23 -37.12
CA GLY A 28 -8.97 4.30 -37.84
C GLY A 28 -9.34 5.73 -38.27
N VAL A 29 -8.36 6.60 -38.57
CA VAL A 29 -8.57 8.01 -38.94
C VAL A 29 -7.80 8.36 -40.20
N SER A 30 -8.02 9.58 -40.78
CA SER A 30 -7.23 10.02 -41.92
C SER A 30 -5.82 10.46 -41.49
N GLN A 31 -4.84 10.30 -42.39
CA GLN A 31 -3.46 10.76 -42.18
C GLN A 31 -3.40 12.29 -41.92
N ALA A 32 -4.29 13.07 -42.56
CA ALA A 32 -4.42 14.50 -42.29
C ALA A 32 -4.90 14.79 -40.85
N ALA A 33 -5.76 13.94 -40.27
CA ALA A 33 -6.19 14.05 -38.88
C ALA A 33 -5.04 13.77 -37.92
N VAL A 34 -4.27 12.71 -38.15
CA VAL A 34 -3.06 12.36 -37.37
C VAL A 34 -2.08 13.53 -37.37
N SER A 35 -1.79 14.10 -38.57
CA SER A 35 -0.87 15.24 -38.71
C SER A 35 -1.34 16.47 -37.93
N ARG A 36 -2.65 16.81 -37.99
CA ARG A 36 -3.21 17.95 -37.26
C ARG A 36 -3.18 17.71 -35.75
N THR A 37 -3.47 16.48 -35.29
CA THR A 37 -3.47 16.11 -33.90
C THR A 37 -2.07 16.22 -33.28
N LEU A 38 -1.05 15.72 -33.99
CA LEU A 38 0.34 15.87 -33.56
C LEU A 38 0.75 17.36 -33.52
N ALA A 39 0.44 18.13 -34.58
CA ALA A 39 0.78 19.55 -34.60
C ALA A 39 0.09 20.34 -33.47
N SER A 40 -1.12 19.94 -33.07
CA SER A 40 -1.82 20.51 -31.91
C SER A 40 -1.10 20.18 -30.61
N LEU A 41 -0.63 18.94 -30.43
CA LEU A 41 0.15 18.53 -29.24
C LEU A 41 1.47 19.28 -29.14
N GLU A 42 2.24 19.35 -30.25
CA GLU A 42 3.51 20.07 -30.30
C GLU A 42 3.33 21.57 -29.98
N ARG A 43 2.24 22.18 -30.45
CA ARG A 43 1.89 23.57 -30.15
C ARG A 43 1.52 23.73 -28.67
N ALA A 44 0.73 22.83 -28.12
CA ALA A 44 0.35 22.87 -26.71
C ALA A 44 1.55 22.74 -25.78
N LEU A 45 2.54 21.92 -26.17
CA LEU A 45 3.77 21.71 -25.42
C LEU A 45 4.88 22.73 -25.72
N GLY A 46 4.75 23.49 -26.80
CA GLY A 46 5.76 24.48 -27.24
C GLY A 46 7.07 23.86 -27.74
N VAL A 47 7.07 22.55 -28.08
CA VAL A 47 8.27 21.81 -28.49
C VAL A 47 7.96 20.88 -29.69
N ARG A 48 8.95 20.65 -30.55
CA ARG A 48 8.85 19.59 -31.54
C ARG A 48 9.16 18.24 -30.94
N LEU A 49 8.30 17.28 -31.18
CA LEU A 49 8.42 15.91 -30.70
C LEU A 49 8.97 14.96 -31.77
N LEU A 50 8.65 15.21 -33.04
CA LEU A 50 9.06 14.38 -34.14
C LEU A 50 9.81 15.19 -35.23
N LEU A 51 10.86 14.60 -35.77
CA LEU A 51 11.54 15.04 -36.96
C LEU A 51 10.93 14.31 -38.18
N ARG A 52 10.55 15.06 -39.19
CA ARG A 52 9.99 14.52 -40.44
C ARG A 52 11.07 14.59 -41.51
N THR A 53 11.44 13.46 -42.06
CA THR A 53 12.11 13.36 -43.33
C THR A 53 11.12 12.83 -44.39
N SER A 54 11.46 12.90 -45.66
CA SER A 54 10.59 12.40 -46.72
C SER A 54 10.37 10.88 -46.69
N ARG A 55 11.08 10.15 -45.86
CA ARG A 55 11.05 8.68 -45.79
C ARG A 55 10.87 8.09 -44.39
N GLU A 56 11.12 8.85 -43.32
CA GLU A 56 11.08 8.33 -41.94
C GLU A 56 10.59 9.39 -40.95
N VAL A 57 9.96 8.89 -39.88
CA VAL A 57 9.56 9.69 -38.73
C VAL A 57 10.44 9.29 -37.56
N THR A 58 11.24 10.22 -37.06
CA THR A 58 12.15 9.96 -35.94
C THR A 58 11.81 10.87 -34.77
N PRO A 59 11.65 10.33 -33.54
CA PRO A 59 11.44 11.16 -32.35
C PRO A 59 12.66 12.04 -32.06
N THR A 60 12.43 13.28 -31.63
CA THR A 60 13.47 14.10 -30.99
C THR A 60 13.84 13.53 -29.61
N GLY A 61 14.95 13.97 -29.03
CA GLY A 61 15.29 13.57 -27.65
C GLY A 61 14.19 13.93 -26.63
N THR A 62 13.51 15.08 -26.83
CA THR A 62 12.32 15.45 -26.04
C THR A 62 11.12 14.57 -26.40
N GLY A 63 10.94 14.26 -27.69
CA GLY A 63 9.91 13.35 -28.17
C GLY A 63 9.98 11.98 -27.50
N LEU A 64 11.17 11.37 -27.41
CA LEU A 64 11.35 10.08 -26.72
C LEU A 64 10.90 10.13 -25.25
N ARG A 65 11.25 11.19 -24.52
CA ARG A 65 10.82 11.35 -23.13
C ARG A 65 9.31 11.56 -23.04
N VAL A 66 8.72 12.38 -23.90
CA VAL A 66 7.26 12.61 -23.94
C VAL A 66 6.51 11.33 -24.30
N VAL A 67 6.99 10.53 -25.28
CA VAL A 67 6.42 9.21 -25.60
C VAL A 67 6.45 8.26 -24.39
N ALA A 68 7.55 8.22 -23.64
CA ALA A 68 7.63 7.41 -22.43
C ALA A 68 6.60 7.84 -21.37
N HIS A 69 6.37 9.14 -21.19
CA HIS A 69 5.30 9.66 -20.33
C HIS A 69 3.91 9.35 -20.88
N ALA A 70 3.70 9.54 -22.19
CA ALA A 70 2.43 9.26 -22.85
C ALA A 70 2.02 7.79 -22.69
N ARG A 71 2.94 6.84 -22.86
CA ARG A 71 2.67 5.40 -22.64
C ARG A 71 2.26 5.10 -21.21
N ARG A 72 2.89 5.73 -20.21
CA ARG A 72 2.48 5.57 -18.82
C ARG A 72 1.08 6.10 -18.56
N VAL A 73 0.78 7.32 -19.02
CA VAL A 73 -0.57 7.91 -18.85
C VAL A 73 -1.64 7.04 -19.52
N LEU A 74 -1.38 6.57 -20.75
CA LEU A 74 -2.32 5.69 -21.45
C LEU A 74 -2.47 4.35 -20.74
N GLY A 75 -1.41 3.78 -20.20
CA GLY A 75 -1.44 2.57 -19.39
C GLY A 75 -2.27 2.73 -18.12
N GLU A 76 -2.20 3.89 -17.46
CA GLU A 76 -3.05 4.21 -16.29
C GLU A 76 -4.54 4.35 -16.70
N VAL A 77 -4.82 4.96 -17.84
CA VAL A 77 -6.22 5.01 -18.37
C VAL A 77 -6.75 3.63 -18.68
N ASP A 78 -5.94 2.76 -19.30
CA ASP A 78 -6.33 1.38 -19.55
C ASP A 78 -6.51 0.60 -18.24
N GLY A 79 -5.69 0.90 -17.22
CA GLY A 79 -5.85 0.40 -15.85
C GLY A 79 -7.20 0.79 -15.26
N LEU A 80 -7.56 2.07 -15.36
CA LEU A 80 -8.85 2.61 -14.90
C LEU A 80 -10.03 1.91 -15.59
N LEU A 81 -9.96 1.72 -16.91
CA LEU A 81 -11.01 1.05 -17.66
C LEU A 81 -11.15 -0.43 -17.28
N ARG A 82 -10.02 -1.13 -17.08
CA ARG A 82 -10.03 -2.52 -16.58
C ARG A 82 -10.61 -2.59 -15.17
N GLU A 83 -10.26 -1.67 -14.29
CA GLU A 83 -10.80 -1.57 -12.93
C GLU A 83 -12.33 -1.40 -12.95
N ALA A 84 -12.83 -0.47 -13.76
CA ALA A 84 -14.26 -0.23 -13.92
C ALA A 84 -15.00 -1.43 -14.52
N ALA A 85 -14.34 -2.22 -15.39
CA ALA A 85 -14.91 -3.39 -16.02
C ALA A 85 -14.83 -4.68 -15.19
N SER A 86 -13.85 -4.81 -14.29
CA SER A 86 -13.59 -6.03 -13.51
C SER A 86 -14.62 -6.28 -12.41
N GLY A 87 -15.41 -5.26 -12.04
CA GLY A 87 -16.40 -5.39 -10.97
C GLY A 87 -15.77 -5.96 -9.69
N HIS A 88 -16.47 -6.92 -9.04
CA HIS A 88 -16.03 -7.55 -7.79
C HIS A 88 -15.20 -8.83 -7.99
N GLN A 89 -14.62 -9.07 -9.16
CA GLN A 89 -13.75 -10.24 -9.41
C GLN A 89 -12.38 -10.14 -8.71
N ARG A 90 -12.05 -8.96 -8.19
CA ARG A 90 -10.82 -8.72 -7.47
C ARG A 90 -11.12 -8.12 -6.10
N LEU A 91 -10.49 -8.65 -5.08
CA LEU A 91 -10.57 -8.15 -3.71
C LEU A 91 -9.20 -7.67 -3.25
N ARG A 92 -9.05 -6.38 -3.06
CA ARG A 92 -7.82 -5.76 -2.56
C ARG A 92 -7.96 -5.47 -1.08
N ILE A 93 -7.07 -6.05 -0.28
CA ILE A 93 -7.01 -5.78 1.17
C ILE A 93 -5.73 -5.04 1.49
N GLY A 94 -5.87 -3.79 1.92
CA GLY A 94 -4.78 -2.94 2.33
C GLY A 94 -4.28 -3.27 3.75
N TYR A 95 -2.99 -3.04 3.98
CA TYR A 95 -2.39 -3.09 5.32
C TYR A 95 -1.18 -2.17 5.39
N ALA A 96 -0.86 -1.65 6.57
CA ALA A 96 0.27 -0.75 6.73
C ALA A 96 1.58 -1.51 7.00
N TRP A 97 1.78 -2.00 8.21
CA TRP A 97 3.02 -2.70 8.60
C TRP A 97 2.90 -4.21 8.42
N SER A 98 1.84 -4.81 8.93
CA SER A 98 1.61 -6.24 8.81
C SER A 98 0.15 -6.51 8.45
N ALA A 99 -0.07 -7.52 7.62
CA ALA A 99 -1.42 -8.00 7.30
C ALA A 99 -2.03 -8.70 8.54
N VAL A 100 -2.27 -9.98 8.49
CA VAL A 100 -2.81 -10.76 9.62
C VAL A 100 -1.75 -11.72 10.21
N GLY A 101 -0.48 -11.36 10.09
CA GLY A 101 0.66 -12.05 10.70
C GLY A 101 0.72 -13.53 10.32
N ARG A 102 0.79 -14.39 11.34
CA ARG A 102 0.83 -15.86 11.16
C ARG A 102 -0.38 -16.43 10.42
N HIS A 103 -1.49 -15.73 10.39
CA HIS A 103 -2.72 -16.15 9.72
C HIS A 103 -2.74 -15.82 8.24
N THR A 104 -1.80 -15.02 7.72
CA THR A 104 -1.79 -14.53 6.34
C THR A 104 -1.85 -15.67 5.30
N LEU A 105 -0.98 -16.68 5.43
CA LEU A 105 -0.95 -17.79 4.51
C LEU A 105 -2.23 -18.65 4.59
N ALA A 106 -2.72 -18.92 5.80
CA ALA A 106 -3.95 -19.67 6.00
C ALA A 106 -5.17 -18.91 5.45
N PHE A 107 -5.21 -17.61 5.62
CA PHE A 107 -6.23 -16.74 5.05
C PHE A 107 -6.24 -16.81 3.51
N GLN A 108 -5.11 -16.61 2.87
CA GLN A 108 -5.02 -16.67 1.39
C GLN A 108 -5.43 -18.04 0.83
N ARG A 109 -4.98 -19.14 1.47
CA ARG A 109 -5.34 -20.50 1.04
C ARG A 109 -6.83 -20.80 1.20
N ARG A 110 -7.41 -20.42 2.33
CA ARG A 110 -8.85 -20.64 2.56
C ARG A 110 -9.69 -19.76 1.66
N TRP A 111 -9.27 -18.50 1.43
CA TRP A 111 -9.96 -17.61 0.50
C TRP A 111 -10.02 -18.21 -0.91
N ALA A 112 -8.90 -18.68 -1.44
CA ALA A 112 -8.85 -19.33 -2.76
C ALA A 112 -9.77 -20.57 -2.90
N GLN A 113 -10.05 -21.24 -1.77
CA GLN A 113 -10.99 -22.37 -1.74
C GLN A 113 -12.45 -21.90 -1.62
N THR A 114 -12.71 -20.85 -0.87
CA THR A 114 -14.07 -20.37 -0.57
C THR A 114 -14.63 -19.48 -1.67
N ALA A 115 -13.78 -18.69 -2.32
CA ALA A 115 -14.14 -17.72 -3.35
C ALA A 115 -13.18 -17.77 -4.54
N PRO A 116 -13.13 -18.89 -5.28
CA PRO A 116 -12.16 -19.11 -6.37
C PRO A 116 -12.31 -18.10 -7.51
N GLU A 117 -13.50 -17.51 -7.69
CA GLU A 117 -13.79 -16.51 -8.72
C GLU A 117 -13.30 -15.10 -8.35
N THR A 118 -12.84 -14.89 -7.10
CA THR A 118 -12.40 -13.58 -6.62
C THR A 118 -10.92 -13.61 -6.28
N GLU A 119 -10.09 -12.97 -7.09
CA GLU A 119 -8.65 -12.82 -6.85
C GLU A 119 -8.38 -11.98 -5.60
N LEU A 120 -7.70 -12.55 -4.62
CA LEU A 120 -7.29 -11.82 -3.41
C LEU A 120 -5.92 -11.19 -3.58
N GLN A 121 -5.83 -9.88 -3.41
CA GLN A 121 -4.57 -9.15 -3.37
C GLN A 121 -4.36 -8.49 -2.00
N LEU A 122 -3.20 -8.71 -1.40
CA LEU A 122 -2.77 -8.01 -0.19
C LEU A 122 -1.82 -6.88 -0.59
N ILE A 123 -2.19 -5.63 -0.30
CA ILE A 123 -1.47 -4.43 -0.74
C ILE A 123 -0.91 -3.69 0.47
N ARG A 124 0.40 -3.47 0.51
CA ARG A 124 1.02 -2.67 1.57
C ARG A 124 0.93 -1.18 1.24
N VAL A 125 0.20 -0.44 2.06
CA VAL A 125 0.10 1.02 1.96
C VAL A 125 0.34 1.63 3.34
N ASN A 126 1.46 2.33 3.51
CA ASN A 126 1.85 2.93 4.80
C ASN A 126 1.10 4.24 5.06
N SER A 127 -0.23 4.16 5.17
CA SER A 127 -1.13 5.27 5.54
C SER A 127 -1.99 4.90 6.74
N ALA A 128 -2.62 5.89 7.36
CA ALA A 128 -3.48 5.68 8.53
C ALA A 128 -4.69 4.78 8.23
N THR A 129 -5.16 4.79 6.99
CA THR A 129 -6.29 4.00 6.49
C THR A 129 -5.85 2.74 5.74
N ALA A 130 -4.52 2.49 5.69
CA ALA A 130 -3.92 1.39 4.95
C ALA A 130 -4.34 1.31 3.47
N GLY A 131 -4.54 2.46 2.83
CA GLY A 131 -4.92 2.57 1.41
C GLY A 131 -6.42 2.71 1.15
N LEU A 132 -7.27 2.63 2.18
CA LEU A 132 -8.72 2.70 2.00
C LEU A 132 -9.18 4.10 1.56
N ALA A 133 -8.74 5.17 2.25
CA ALA A 133 -9.08 6.55 1.90
C ALA A 133 -8.48 7.00 0.57
N GLU A 134 -7.40 6.37 0.16
CA GLU A 134 -6.69 6.62 -1.08
C GLU A 134 -7.30 5.85 -2.28
N GLY A 135 -8.34 5.03 -2.06
CA GLY A 135 -8.97 4.22 -3.09
C GLY A 135 -8.07 3.09 -3.65
N VAL A 136 -7.00 2.74 -2.93
CA VAL A 136 -6.05 1.70 -3.36
C VAL A 136 -6.55 0.29 -3.05
N CYS A 137 -7.43 0.16 -2.06
CA CYS A 137 -7.98 -1.11 -1.61
C CYS A 137 -9.48 -1.00 -1.28
N ASP A 138 -10.13 -2.15 -1.27
CA ASP A 138 -11.57 -2.30 -1.02
C ASP A 138 -11.85 -2.51 0.48
N LEU A 139 -10.94 -3.22 1.15
CA LEU A 139 -10.93 -3.47 2.59
C LEU A 139 -9.55 -3.14 3.15
N ALA A 140 -9.46 -2.84 4.45
CA ALA A 140 -8.18 -2.57 5.10
C ALA A 140 -8.05 -3.29 6.43
N VAL A 141 -6.87 -3.90 6.68
CA VAL A 141 -6.50 -4.41 7.99
C VAL A 141 -5.83 -3.29 8.78
N VAL A 142 -6.51 -2.82 9.80
CA VAL A 142 -6.02 -1.74 10.68
C VAL A 142 -5.99 -2.18 12.14
N ARG A 143 -5.14 -1.56 12.95
CA ARG A 143 -4.97 -1.86 14.39
C ARG A 143 -5.33 -0.69 15.28
N ARG A 144 -5.88 0.35 14.71
CA ARG A 144 -6.48 1.50 15.40
C ARG A 144 -7.89 1.69 14.86
N PRO A 145 -8.82 2.17 15.68
CA PRO A 145 -10.09 2.67 15.15
C PRO A 145 -9.82 3.76 14.11
N LEU A 146 -10.58 3.76 13.02
CA LEU A 146 -10.60 4.88 12.09
C LEU A 146 -11.61 5.90 12.60
N ASP A 147 -11.13 7.09 12.97
CA ASP A 147 -11.99 8.20 13.38
C ASP A 147 -12.43 8.99 12.14
N ASP A 148 -13.15 8.28 11.26
CA ASP A 148 -13.66 8.84 10.00
C ASP A 148 -14.99 8.18 9.68
N ARG A 149 -16.05 8.99 9.58
CA ARG A 149 -17.44 8.54 9.37
C ARG A 149 -17.66 7.85 8.02
N ARG A 150 -16.72 7.96 7.09
CA ARG A 150 -16.78 7.27 5.79
C ARG A 150 -16.56 5.77 5.91
N PHE A 151 -15.95 5.32 7.01
CA PHE A 151 -15.57 3.93 7.19
C PHE A 151 -16.30 3.27 8.33
N ASP A 152 -16.64 2.00 8.14
CA ASP A 152 -17.03 1.07 9.20
C ASP A 152 -15.90 0.07 9.44
N SER A 153 -15.89 -0.57 10.60
CA SER A 153 -14.93 -1.62 10.91
C SER A 153 -15.47 -2.65 11.88
N ALA A 154 -15.01 -3.89 11.75
CA ALA A 154 -15.25 -4.96 12.71
C ALA A 154 -13.94 -5.47 13.30
N ILE A 155 -13.95 -5.82 14.61
CA ILE A 155 -12.82 -6.51 15.23
C ILE A 155 -12.87 -7.97 14.77
N VAL A 156 -11.80 -8.43 14.12
CA VAL A 156 -11.63 -9.81 13.64
C VAL A 156 -10.70 -10.64 14.52
N GLY A 157 -9.93 -10.00 15.40
CA GLY A 157 -9.04 -10.70 16.29
C GLY A 157 -8.32 -9.79 17.29
N LEU A 158 -7.55 -10.41 18.17
CA LEU A 158 -6.68 -9.74 19.15
C LEU A 158 -5.25 -10.27 18.98
N GLU A 159 -4.28 -9.38 19.07
CA GLU A 159 -2.85 -9.71 19.01
C GLU A 159 -2.14 -9.24 20.26
N ARG A 160 -1.20 -10.03 20.75
CA ARG A 160 -0.35 -9.62 21.87
C ARG A 160 0.55 -8.45 21.46
N ARG A 161 0.88 -7.63 22.45
CA ARG A 161 1.94 -6.63 22.29
C ARG A 161 3.29 -7.27 22.52
N LEU A 162 4.22 -7.02 21.61
CA LEU A 162 5.60 -7.44 21.73
C LEU A 162 6.52 -6.23 21.78
N CYS A 163 7.53 -6.30 22.63
CA CYS A 163 8.63 -5.34 22.64
C CYS A 163 9.74 -5.84 21.73
N ALA A 164 10.15 -5.03 20.78
CA ALA A 164 11.32 -5.25 19.95
C ALA A 164 12.54 -4.62 20.62
N LEU A 165 13.60 -5.39 20.74
CA LEU A 165 14.84 -5.08 21.45
C LEU A 165 16.03 -5.47 20.59
N ALA A 166 17.14 -4.79 20.73
CA ALA A 166 18.40 -5.30 20.19
C ALA A 166 18.73 -6.67 20.82
N ALA A 167 19.35 -7.55 20.06
CA ALA A 167 19.63 -8.92 20.51
C ALA A 167 20.58 -8.99 21.72
N ASP A 168 21.44 -8.00 21.91
CA ASP A 168 22.37 -7.83 23.01
C ASP A 168 21.79 -7.05 24.20
N ASP A 169 20.57 -6.51 24.08
CA ASP A 169 19.88 -5.80 25.18
C ASP A 169 19.68 -6.75 26.37
N PRO A 170 19.92 -6.31 27.62
CA PRO A 170 19.70 -7.13 28.82
C PRO A 170 18.25 -7.67 28.93
N LEU A 171 17.24 -6.91 28.47
CA LEU A 171 15.86 -7.34 28.46
C LEU A 171 15.58 -8.45 27.42
N ALA A 172 16.40 -8.57 26.39
CA ALA A 172 16.28 -9.63 25.39
C ALA A 172 16.50 -11.04 25.95
N ARG A 173 17.18 -11.16 27.11
CA ARG A 173 17.38 -12.44 27.81
C ARG A 173 16.18 -12.89 28.62
N ARG A 174 15.21 -12.00 28.87
CA ARG A 174 14.00 -12.32 29.63
C ARG A 174 12.96 -13.02 28.73
N ARG A 175 12.08 -13.80 29.33
CA ARG A 175 10.94 -14.44 28.61
C ARG A 175 9.85 -13.43 28.25
N SER A 176 9.72 -12.33 29.01
CA SER A 176 8.76 -11.24 28.81
C SER A 176 9.27 -9.96 29.46
N VAL A 177 8.71 -8.83 29.08
CA VAL A 177 8.96 -7.51 29.67
C VAL A 177 7.67 -6.92 30.23
N ARG A 178 7.80 -5.90 31.06
CA ARG A 178 6.70 -5.05 31.55
C ARG A 178 6.84 -3.64 31.01
N LEU A 179 5.77 -2.90 30.98
CA LEU A 179 5.79 -1.48 30.59
C LEU A 179 6.74 -0.66 31.47
N ALA A 180 6.82 -0.97 32.78
CA ALA A 180 7.74 -0.34 33.72
C ALA A 180 9.22 -0.54 33.35
N ASP A 181 9.59 -1.67 32.75
CA ASP A 181 10.96 -1.94 32.30
C ASP A 181 11.40 -1.00 31.15
N LEU A 182 10.45 -0.34 30.51
CA LEU A 182 10.66 0.52 29.34
C LEU A 182 10.60 2.02 29.66
N SER A 183 10.20 2.41 30.88
CA SER A 183 9.98 3.82 31.25
C SER A 183 11.21 4.71 31.08
N GLY A 184 12.41 4.18 31.31
CA GLY A 184 13.69 4.90 31.15
C GLY A 184 14.31 4.79 29.75
N ARG A 185 13.58 4.25 28.77
CA ARG A 185 14.09 3.99 27.41
C ARG A 185 13.50 4.95 26.41
N THR A 186 14.20 5.14 25.28
CA THR A 186 13.65 5.82 24.13
C THR A 186 12.81 4.84 23.32
N LEU A 187 11.52 5.12 23.17
CA LEU A 187 10.55 4.31 22.46
C LEU A 187 10.34 4.83 21.04
N LEU A 188 10.61 4.00 20.04
CA LEU A 188 10.27 4.30 18.66
C LEU A 188 8.79 4.06 18.39
N VAL A 189 8.13 5.05 17.83
CA VAL A 189 6.70 5.02 17.50
C VAL A 189 6.45 5.41 16.03
N ASP A 190 5.47 4.77 15.41
CA ASP A 190 4.87 5.28 14.17
C ASP A 190 3.56 5.99 14.51
N ARG A 191 3.48 7.28 14.29
CA ARG A 191 2.29 8.08 14.60
C ARG A 191 1.11 7.80 13.68
N ARG A 192 1.36 7.35 12.46
CA ARG A 192 0.31 7.12 11.45
C ARG A 192 -0.48 5.86 11.71
N THR A 193 0.22 4.77 11.95
CA THR A 193 -0.37 3.42 12.01
C THR A 193 -0.08 2.70 13.31
N GLY A 194 0.87 3.22 14.11
CA GLY A 194 1.32 2.63 15.36
C GLY A 194 0.23 2.58 16.43
N THR A 195 0.25 1.51 17.20
CA THR A 195 -0.70 1.25 18.28
C THR A 195 -0.13 1.59 19.66
N THR A 196 1.08 2.13 19.70
CA THR A 196 1.77 2.51 20.93
C THR A 196 1.56 3.97 21.20
N THR A 197 0.82 4.26 22.25
CA THR A 197 0.50 5.61 22.71
C THR A 197 0.97 5.82 24.14
N ALA A 198 1.10 7.07 24.56
CA ALA A 198 1.57 7.43 25.89
C ALA A 198 0.63 6.93 27.02
N GLU A 199 -0.63 6.66 26.68
CA GLU A 199 -1.66 6.17 27.61
C GLU A 199 -1.40 4.73 28.09
N LEU A 200 -0.51 3.99 27.44
CA LEU A 200 -0.06 2.68 27.93
C LEU A 200 0.67 2.78 29.28
N TRP A 201 1.22 3.96 29.60
CA TRP A 201 1.94 4.19 30.85
C TRP A 201 1.17 5.13 31.76
N PRO A 202 1.23 4.90 33.10
CA PRO A 202 0.74 5.87 34.06
C PRO A 202 1.42 7.24 33.90
N SER A 203 0.72 8.31 34.28
CA SER A 203 1.31 9.66 34.28
C SER A 203 2.56 9.68 35.15
N GLY A 204 3.67 10.21 34.61
CA GLY A 204 4.97 10.27 35.32
C GLY A 204 5.94 9.12 35.05
N SER A 205 5.51 8.02 34.38
CA SER A 205 6.38 6.91 33.99
C SER A 205 6.46 6.69 32.46
N ARG A 206 6.06 7.71 31.70
CA ARG A 206 6.04 7.68 30.23
C ARG A 206 7.46 7.69 29.66
N PRO A 207 7.80 6.80 28.72
CA PRO A 207 9.08 6.83 28.04
C PRO A 207 9.19 8.04 27.13
N VAL A 208 10.41 8.45 26.81
CA VAL A 208 10.68 9.39 25.74
C VAL A 208 10.33 8.73 24.40
N THR A 209 9.62 9.42 23.52
CA THR A 209 9.25 8.89 22.20
C THR A 209 10.05 9.54 21.09
N GLU A 210 10.43 8.75 20.10
CA GLU A 210 11.06 9.17 18.85
C GLU A 210 10.27 8.55 17.68
N GLU A 211 10.14 9.26 16.57
CA GLU A 211 9.36 8.80 15.43
C GLU A 211 10.20 7.97 14.45
N SER A 212 9.59 6.94 13.89
CA SER A 212 10.08 6.24 12.70
C SER A 212 9.07 6.38 11.56
N HIS A 213 9.54 6.28 10.32
CA HIS A 213 8.70 6.51 9.16
C HIS A 213 8.15 5.22 8.54
N ASP A 214 8.85 4.10 8.70
CA ASP A 214 8.42 2.78 8.27
C ASP A 214 9.01 1.67 9.14
N ILE A 215 8.63 0.41 8.82
CA ILE A 215 9.05 -0.77 9.59
C ILE A 215 10.55 -1.06 9.43
N ASP A 216 11.15 -0.80 8.27
CA ASP A 216 12.56 -1.08 8.04
C ASP A 216 13.44 -0.13 8.83
N ASP A 217 13.15 1.19 8.78
CA ASP A 217 13.82 2.19 9.62
C ASP A 217 13.65 1.88 11.10
N TRP A 218 12.43 1.53 11.51
CA TRP A 218 12.12 1.17 12.89
C TRP A 218 12.98 0.00 13.39
N LEU A 219 13.12 -1.05 12.59
CA LEU A 219 13.94 -2.22 12.93
C LEU A 219 15.44 -1.92 12.92
N ILE A 220 15.91 -1.11 11.96
CA ILE A 220 17.32 -0.67 11.91
C ILE A 220 17.67 0.12 13.18
N MET A 221 16.83 1.10 13.53
CA MET A 221 17.09 1.94 14.70
C MET A 221 17.07 1.14 16.01
N ILE A 222 16.20 0.13 16.15
CA ILE A 222 16.17 -0.77 17.31
C ILE A 222 17.41 -1.63 17.38
N SER A 223 17.87 -2.18 16.25
CA SER A 223 19.06 -3.07 16.23
C SER A 223 20.34 -2.39 16.72
N THR A 224 20.39 -1.05 16.78
CA THR A 224 21.52 -0.29 17.34
C THR A 224 21.62 -0.33 18.87
N GLY A 225 20.61 -0.89 19.59
CA GLY A 225 20.56 -1.03 21.04
C GLY A 225 20.20 0.23 21.82
N ARG A 226 20.05 1.38 21.16
CA ARG A 226 19.73 2.65 21.83
C ARG A 226 18.23 2.89 22.03
N ARG A 227 17.40 2.17 21.30
CA ARG A 227 15.94 2.37 21.22
C ARG A 227 15.24 1.03 21.36
N VAL A 228 14.01 1.10 21.79
CA VAL A 228 13.09 -0.05 21.88
C VAL A 228 11.80 0.30 21.16
N GLY A 229 10.98 -0.69 20.82
CA GLY A 229 9.69 -0.44 20.22
C GLY A 229 8.64 -1.42 20.72
N ILE A 230 7.37 -1.01 20.75
CA ILE A 230 6.25 -1.90 21.00
C ILE A 230 5.43 -2.04 19.73
N THR A 231 5.09 -3.28 19.39
CA THR A 231 4.36 -3.60 18.16
C THR A 231 3.41 -4.77 18.37
N ALA A 232 2.59 -5.07 17.35
CA ALA A 232 1.73 -6.23 17.33
C ALA A 232 2.53 -7.53 17.07
N GLU A 233 2.03 -8.64 17.54
CA GLU A 233 2.59 -9.98 17.31
C GLU A 233 2.76 -10.30 15.81
N SER A 234 1.83 -9.85 14.97
CA SER A 234 1.91 -9.98 13.52
C SER A 234 3.15 -9.34 12.91
N THR A 235 3.60 -8.22 13.44
CA THR A 235 4.84 -7.56 12.97
C THR A 235 6.06 -8.44 13.24
N ALA A 236 6.16 -9.01 14.43
CA ALA A 236 7.25 -9.90 14.78
C ALA A 236 7.28 -11.16 13.89
N HIS A 237 6.10 -11.67 13.54
CA HIS A 237 5.98 -12.82 12.66
C HIS A 237 6.38 -12.50 11.21
N GLN A 238 5.97 -11.33 10.72
CA GLN A 238 6.18 -10.93 9.33
C GLN A 238 7.59 -10.38 9.07
N TYR A 239 8.22 -9.78 10.09
CA TYR A 239 9.51 -9.09 9.98
C TYR A 239 10.54 -9.62 10.99
N PRO A 240 10.92 -10.91 10.91
CA PRO A 240 12.08 -11.39 11.64
C PRO A 240 13.33 -10.67 11.10
N ARG A 241 14.16 -10.12 12.00
CA ARG A 241 15.36 -9.38 11.60
C ARG A 241 16.56 -9.80 12.43
N PRO A 242 17.68 -10.14 11.81
CA PRO A 242 18.93 -10.37 12.55
C PRO A 242 19.27 -9.15 13.41
N GLY A 243 19.68 -9.39 14.65
CA GLY A 243 20.00 -8.32 15.60
C GLY A 243 18.78 -7.74 16.36
N VAL A 244 17.55 -8.18 16.06
CA VAL A 244 16.33 -7.79 16.79
C VAL A 244 15.65 -9.00 17.40
N VAL A 245 15.24 -8.88 18.66
CA VAL A 245 14.52 -9.92 19.41
C VAL A 245 13.19 -9.35 19.90
N TYR A 246 12.14 -10.14 19.80
CA TYR A 246 10.82 -9.76 20.28
C TYR A 246 10.49 -10.45 21.61
N ARG A 247 9.93 -9.71 22.57
CA ARG A 247 9.50 -10.24 23.87
C ARG A 247 8.08 -9.78 24.21
N PRO A 248 7.20 -10.67 24.67
CA PRO A 248 5.85 -10.29 25.09
C PRO A 248 5.86 -9.20 26.16
N VAL A 249 5.00 -8.19 26.00
CA VAL A 249 4.71 -7.19 27.03
C VAL A 249 3.50 -7.69 27.82
N ARG A 250 3.74 -8.20 29.04
CA ARG A 250 2.73 -9.02 29.76
C ARG A 250 1.64 -8.22 30.48
N ASP A 251 1.87 -6.93 30.71
CA ASP A 251 0.99 -6.01 31.42
C ASP A 251 0.39 -4.93 30.51
N ALA A 252 0.42 -5.14 29.20
CA ALA A 252 -0.21 -4.26 28.24
C ALA A 252 -1.43 -4.95 27.59
N GLU A 253 -2.50 -4.17 27.40
CA GLU A 253 -3.70 -4.62 26.72
C GLU A 253 -3.39 -5.12 25.29
N PRO A 254 -4.04 -6.19 24.84
CA PRO A 254 -3.86 -6.68 23.47
C PRO A 254 -4.31 -5.65 22.44
N ILE A 255 -3.81 -5.80 21.24
CA ILE A 255 -4.13 -4.94 20.10
C ILE A 255 -5.29 -5.56 19.33
N ALA A 256 -6.39 -4.80 19.17
CA ALA A 256 -7.47 -5.22 18.29
C ALA A 256 -7.05 -5.14 16.82
N VAL A 257 -7.24 -6.24 16.11
CA VAL A 257 -7.14 -6.30 14.64
C VAL A 257 -8.52 -6.06 14.07
N ARG A 258 -8.63 -5.08 13.22
CA ARG A 258 -9.89 -4.67 12.60
C ARG A 258 -9.81 -4.84 11.09
N LEU A 259 -10.90 -5.29 10.50
CA LEU A 259 -11.15 -5.11 9.08
C LEU A 259 -12.03 -3.88 8.92
N ALA A 260 -11.63 -2.94 8.07
CA ALA A 260 -12.35 -1.71 7.77
C ALA A 260 -12.76 -1.67 6.30
N TRP A 261 -13.86 -0.94 5.99
CA TRP A 261 -14.44 -0.79 4.65
C TRP A 261 -15.19 0.54 4.52
N TRP A 262 -15.51 0.92 3.28
CA TRP A 262 -16.38 2.05 2.99
C TRP A 262 -17.80 1.76 3.49
N ARG A 263 -18.37 2.64 4.32
CA ARG A 263 -19.70 2.48 4.92
C ARG A 263 -20.81 2.43 3.87
N ASP A 264 -20.76 3.36 2.92
CA ASP A 264 -21.82 3.55 1.93
C ASP A 264 -21.63 2.68 0.69
N ASP A 265 -20.45 2.04 0.54
CA ASP A 265 -20.14 1.16 -0.59
C ASP A 265 -19.26 -0.02 -0.12
N PRO A 266 -19.78 -0.92 0.74
CA PRO A 266 -19.04 -2.06 1.23
C PRO A 266 -18.83 -3.09 0.13
N HIS A 267 -17.58 -3.53 -0.04
CA HIS A 267 -17.31 -4.63 -0.98
C HIS A 267 -18.11 -5.89 -0.59
N PRO A 268 -18.80 -6.58 -1.53
CA PRO A 268 -19.67 -7.72 -1.23
C PRO A 268 -19.00 -8.87 -0.48
N ALA A 269 -17.69 -9.02 -0.63
CA ALA A 269 -16.89 -10.03 0.07
C ALA A 269 -16.58 -9.69 1.54
N ALA A 270 -16.87 -8.47 2.02
CA ALA A 270 -16.51 -8.04 3.37
C ALA A 270 -17.05 -8.98 4.48
N PRO A 271 -18.30 -9.45 4.45
CA PRO A 271 -18.81 -10.39 5.45
C PRO A 271 -18.02 -11.72 5.49
N ALA A 272 -17.72 -12.28 4.32
CA ALA A 272 -16.98 -13.54 4.21
C ALA A 272 -15.53 -13.39 4.72
N VAL A 273 -14.88 -12.26 4.45
CA VAL A 273 -13.53 -11.96 4.98
C VAL A 273 -13.55 -11.82 6.50
N ILE A 274 -14.56 -11.11 7.06
CA ILE A 274 -14.73 -10.95 8.51
C ILE A 274 -14.88 -12.31 9.18
N GLU A 275 -15.76 -13.17 8.66
CA GLU A 275 -16.00 -14.51 9.18
C GLU A 275 -14.72 -15.35 9.15
N LEU A 276 -14.05 -15.39 8.01
CA LEU A 276 -12.84 -16.17 7.81
C LEU A 276 -11.71 -15.72 8.72
N LEU A 277 -11.45 -14.41 8.83
CA LEU A 277 -10.42 -13.87 9.72
C LEU A 277 -10.77 -14.14 11.19
N THR A 278 -12.04 -13.92 11.59
CA THR A 278 -12.49 -14.21 12.96
C THR A 278 -12.30 -15.67 13.32
N ALA A 279 -12.60 -16.59 12.41
CA ALA A 279 -12.37 -18.03 12.63
C ALA A 279 -10.88 -18.34 12.80
N LEU A 280 -10.00 -17.72 12.02
CA LEU A 280 -8.54 -17.91 12.10
C LEU A 280 -7.97 -17.42 13.44
N TYR A 281 -8.42 -16.26 13.93
CA TYR A 281 -7.97 -15.72 15.21
C TYR A 281 -8.52 -16.48 16.42
N ARG A 282 -9.66 -17.19 16.29
CA ARG A 282 -10.20 -18.06 17.38
C ARG A 282 -9.45 -19.37 17.51
N LEU A 283 -8.87 -19.89 16.44
CA LEU A 283 -8.18 -21.18 16.39
C LEU A 283 -6.70 -21.10 16.79
N GLY A 284 -6.15 -19.94 16.96
CA GLY A 284 -4.74 -19.67 17.26
C GLY A 284 -4.53 -18.84 18.50
#